data_e3ade340459af7b6e86f0191747e5157
#
_entry.id   e3ade340459af7b6e86f0191747e5157
#
_cell.length_a   1.000
_cell.length_b   1.000
_cell.length_c   1.000
_cell.angle_alpha   90.00
_cell.angle_beta   90.00
_cell.angle_gamma   90.00
#
_symmetry.space_group_name_H-M   'P 1'
#
loop_
_entity.id
_entity.type
_entity.pdbx_description
1 polymer ?
#
loop_
_entity_poly.entity_id
_entity_poly.type
_entity_poly.pdbx_seq_one_letter_code
_entity_poly.pdbx_strand_id
1 'polypeptide(L)'
;MKNNRYTNWFFAAAVVVAGFSMAACEDEPDKYEVAGGKPTLKYVRVPDPAAADSLLSGAYMANTICLVGENLRSVYELYFNDQKAILNTSYITDHTLMVDVPKEIPSVVTDKIYMVTKAKDTIDYDFKVLVPAPTVNSISCEFAKPGSEVTLIGDYFIDDPNVPLTITMAGNVEVTNITNITKTAVSFILPDNAPAGYINVKSIYGTGRSKFRYYDTRNILFD
;
A
#
# COMPACT_ATOMS: atom_id res chain seq x y z
N MET A 1 36.26 59.89 -49.39
CA MET A 1 35.68 58.56 -49.55
C MET A 1 36.52 57.53 -48.76
N LYS A 2 36.28 57.37 -47.49
CA LYS A 2 36.92 56.38 -46.65
C LYS A 2 36.00 56.21 -45.43
N ASN A 3 35.12 55.20 -45.42
CA ASN A 3 34.49 54.74 -44.13
C ASN A 3 33.48 53.62 -44.32
N ASN A 4 33.51 52.82 -45.42
CA ASN A 4 32.47 51.74 -45.54
C ASN A 4 32.99 50.29 -45.38
N ARG A 5 34.27 50.11 -44.94
CA ARG A 5 34.82 48.74 -44.81
C ARG A 5 34.67 48.17 -43.40
N TYR A 6 34.56 49.04 -42.37
CA TYR A 6 34.46 48.63 -41.00
C TYR A 6 33.03 48.34 -40.59
N THR A 7 32.03 49.02 -41.16
CA THR A 7 30.61 48.82 -40.87
C THR A 7 30.11 47.45 -41.31
N ASN A 8 30.59 46.96 -42.47
CA ASN A 8 30.20 45.66 -42.98
C ASN A 8 30.80 44.48 -42.17
N TRP A 9 31.96 44.70 -41.51
CA TRP A 9 32.59 43.65 -40.69
C TRP A 9 31.97 43.56 -39.37
N PHE A 10 31.45 44.64 -38.76
CA PHE A 10 30.68 44.65 -37.53
C PHE A 10 29.30 43.98 -37.73
N PHE A 11 28.65 44.13 -38.86
CA PHE A 11 27.40 43.43 -39.17
C PHE A 11 27.61 41.94 -39.39
N ALA A 12 28.68 41.52 -40.01
CA ALA A 12 29.00 40.13 -40.21
C ALA A 12 29.36 39.42 -38.86
N ALA A 13 30.07 40.11 -37.97
CA ALA A 13 30.38 39.58 -36.62
C ALA A 13 29.15 39.49 -35.73
N ALA A 14 28.21 40.46 -35.81
CA ALA A 14 26.97 40.46 -35.05
C ALA A 14 26.01 39.33 -35.49
N VAL A 15 25.95 38.98 -36.76
CA VAL A 15 25.12 37.87 -37.28
C VAL A 15 25.70 36.51 -36.89
N VAL A 16 27.03 36.35 -36.81
CA VAL A 16 27.65 35.09 -36.34
C VAL A 16 27.45 34.86 -34.86
N VAL A 17 27.46 35.92 -34.02
CA VAL A 17 27.21 35.80 -32.58
C VAL A 17 25.71 35.52 -32.28
N ALA A 18 24.78 36.06 -33.08
CA ALA A 18 23.35 35.77 -32.92
C ALA A 18 22.97 34.35 -33.40
N GLY A 19 23.76 33.70 -34.24
CA GLY A 19 23.53 32.34 -34.73
C GLY A 19 23.93 31.23 -33.76
N PHE A 20 24.76 31.53 -32.73
CA PHE A 20 25.19 30.54 -31.73
C PHE A 20 24.34 30.50 -30.45
N SER A 21 23.39 31.42 -30.28
CA SER A 21 22.54 31.47 -29.11
C SER A 21 21.22 30.69 -29.22
N MET A 22 21.02 29.95 -30.34
CA MET A 22 19.81 29.13 -30.56
C MET A 22 20.05 27.62 -30.36
N ALA A 23 21.24 27.21 -29.93
CA ALA A 23 21.46 25.86 -29.42
C ALA A 23 21.29 25.85 -27.88
N ALA A 24 20.21 26.48 -27.39
CA ALA A 24 19.75 26.20 -26.03
C ALA A 24 19.16 24.80 -26.06
N CYS A 25 19.76 23.90 -25.31
CA CYS A 25 19.27 22.57 -25.02
C CYS A 25 17.75 22.57 -24.86
N GLU A 26 17.06 22.06 -25.85
CA GLU A 26 15.77 21.44 -25.62
C GLU A 26 16.06 20.06 -24.97
N ASP A 27 16.49 20.08 -23.72
CA ASP A 27 16.25 18.94 -22.83
C ASP A 27 14.75 18.96 -22.54
N GLU A 28 13.92 18.63 -23.51
CA GLU A 28 12.59 18.15 -23.23
C GLU A 28 12.79 16.93 -22.31
N PRO A 29 12.18 16.93 -21.10
CA PRO A 29 12.25 15.74 -20.26
C PRO A 29 11.77 14.56 -21.10
N ASP A 30 12.55 13.49 -21.10
CA ASP A 30 12.27 12.27 -21.88
C ASP A 30 10.77 11.96 -21.81
N LYS A 31 10.07 12.14 -22.93
CA LYS A 31 8.64 11.80 -23.01
C LYS A 31 8.52 10.32 -22.67
N TYR A 32 7.70 10.01 -21.65
CA TYR A 32 7.38 8.63 -21.35
C TYR A 32 6.74 7.99 -22.59
N GLU A 33 7.54 7.27 -23.33
CA GLU A 33 7.07 6.49 -24.48
C GLU A 33 6.72 5.08 -23.98
N VAL A 34 5.48 4.68 -24.23
CA VAL A 34 5.06 3.30 -23.97
C VAL A 34 5.84 2.39 -24.92
N ALA A 35 6.71 1.55 -24.38
CA ALA A 35 7.43 0.57 -25.16
C ALA A 35 6.45 -0.38 -25.86
N GLY A 36 6.75 -0.77 -27.09
CA GLY A 36 6.01 -1.82 -27.79
C GLY A 36 6.44 -3.18 -27.25
N GLY A 37 5.47 -4.07 -27.00
CA GLY A 37 5.76 -5.43 -26.59
C GLY A 37 4.88 -5.87 -25.41
N LYS A 38 4.76 -7.18 -25.26
CA LYS A 38 4.06 -7.78 -24.14
C LYS A 38 4.94 -7.72 -22.88
N PRO A 39 4.49 -7.14 -21.76
CA PRO A 39 5.29 -7.11 -20.55
C PRO A 39 5.47 -8.53 -19.99
N THR A 40 6.65 -8.78 -19.44
CA THR A 40 6.95 -10.02 -18.71
C THR A 40 7.56 -9.66 -17.36
N LEU A 41 7.15 -10.33 -16.31
CA LEU A 41 7.70 -10.18 -14.97
C LEU A 41 8.58 -11.39 -14.66
N LYS A 42 9.84 -11.12 -14.29
CA LYS A 42 10.82 -12.16 -13.95
C LYS A 42 10.82 -12.42 -12.43
N TYR A 43 10.85 -11.36 -11.65
CA TYR A 43 10.80 -11.42 -10.18
C TYR A 43 10.41 -10.07 -9.58
N VAL A 44 10.09 -10.11 -8.30
CA VAL A 44 9.82 -8.94 -7.46
C VAL A 44 10.89 -8.84 -6.38
N ARG A 45 11.32 -7.62 -6.05
CA ARG A 45 12.32 -7.36 -5.01
C ARG A 45 11.99 -6.10 -4.21
N VAL A 46 12.75 -5.88 -3.12
CA VAL A 46 12.70 -4.58 -2.43
C VAL A 46 13.35 -3.49 -3.30
N PRO A 47 12.95 -2.21 -3.15
CA PRO A 47 13.52 -1.11 -3.94
C PRO A 47 14.99 -0.83 -3.65
N ASP A 48 15.46 -1.15 -2.42
CA ASP A 48 16.84 -0.87 -2.00
C ASP A 48 17.87 -1.54 -2.92
N PRO A 49 18.78 -0.78 -3.56
CA PRO A 49 19.85 -1.34 -4.38
C PRO A 49 20.79 -2.27 -3.62
N ALA A 50 20.99 -2.05 -2.32
CA ALA A 50 21.82 -2.92 -1.48
C ALA A 50 21.22 -4.32 -1.25
N ALA A 51 19.91 -4.47 -1.46
CA ALA A 51 19.18 -5.73 -1.38
C ALA A 51 18.60 -6.13 -2.76
N ALA A 52 19.32 -5.85 -3.83
CA ALA A 52 18.86 -6.10 -5.20
C ALA A 52 18.68 -7.60 -5.53
N ASP A 53 19.29 -8.48 -4.77
CA ASP A 53 19.17 -9.95 -4.84
C ASP A 53 18.00 -10.50 -4.01
N SER A 54 17.27 -9.66 -3.25
CA SER A 54 16.11 -10.10 -2.49
C SER A 54 14.98 -10.52 -3.44
N LEU A 55 14.48 -11.74 -3.26
CA LEU A 55 13.32 -12.24 -3.99
C LEU A 55 12.09 -12.20 -3.09
N LEU A 56 11.04 -11.50 -3.55
CA LEU A 56 9.79 -11.39 -2.83
C LEU A 56 8.72 -12.25 -3.52
N SER A 57 8.13 -13.17 -2.78
CA SER A 57 6.90 -13.88 -3.18
C SER A 57 5.62 -13.21 -2.65
N GLY A 58 5.77 -12.16 -1.84
CA GLY A 58 4.70 -11.36 -1.29
C GLY A 58 5.23 -10.13 -0.54
N ALA A 59 4.36 -9.15 -0.31
CA ALA A 59 4.68 -7.96 0.47
C ALA A 59 3.44 -7.46 1.23
N TYR A 60 3.68 -6.75 2.32
CA TYR A 60 2.60 -6.10 3.07
C TYR A 60 2.00 -4.94 2.27
N MET A 61 0.72 -4.72 2.50
CA MET A 61 0.02 -3.52 2.04
C MET A 61 0.82 -2.26 2.37
N ALA A 62 0.76 -1.26 1.50
CA ALA A 62 1.48 0.00 1.58
C ALA A 62 3.02 -0.09 1.45
N ASN A 63 3.62 -1.26 1.29
CA ASN A 63 5.05 -1.37 1.02
C ASN A 63 5.34 -1.03 -0.44
N THR A 64 6.43 -0.30 -0.67
CA THR A 64 6.97 -0.10 -2.02
C THR A 64 7.76 -1.33 -2.44
N ILE A 65 7.53 -1.82 -3.64
CA ILE A 65 8.25 -2.94 -4.25
C ILE A 65 8.76 -2.56 -5.64
N CYS A 66 9.73 -3.32 -6.11
CA CYS A 66 10.31 -3.18 -7.44
C CYS A 66 10.03 -4.46 -8.25
N LEU A 67 9.22 -4.31 -9.30
CA LEU A 67 9.00 -5.35 -10.30
C LEU A 67 10.16 -5.32 -11.28
N VAL A 68 10.72 -6.48 -11.62
CA VAL A 68 11.84 -6.61 -12.56
C VAL A 68 11.43 -7.55 -13.70
N GLY A 69 11.60 -7.08 -14.92
CA GLY A 69 11.12 -7.81 -16.10
C GLY A 69 11.58 -7.22 -17.42
N GLU A 70 10.75 -7.35 -18.44
CA GLU A 70 10.96 -6.79 -19.77
C GLU A 70 9.69 -6.10 -20.26
N ASN A 71 9.84 -5.05 -21.08
CA ASN A 71 8.73 -4.27 -21.66
C ASN A 71 7.79 -3.68 -20.61
N LEU A 72 8.27 -3.35 -19.39
CA LEU A 72 7.42 -2.86 -18.31
C LEU A 72 6.83 -1.47 -18.58
N ARG A 73 7.40 -0.68 -19.50
CA ARG A 73 6.79 0.56 -20.01
C ARG A 73 5.47 0.36 -20.75
N SER A 74 5.16 -0.87 -21.16
CA SER A 74 3.88 -1.21 -21.81
C SER A 74 2.75 -1.43 -20.81
N VAL A 75 3.03 -1.50 -19.50
CA VAL A 75 2.04 -1.64 -18.45
C VAL A 75 1.26 -0.33 -18.30
N TYR A 76 -0.03 -0.40 -18.58
CA TYR A 76 -0.96 0.73 -18.48
C TYR A 76 -1.72 0.74 -17.16
N GLU A 77 -2.09 -0.44 -16.66
CA GLU A 77 -2.71 -0.64 -15.36
C GLU A 77 -2.05 -1.83 -14.65
N LEU A 78 -1.95 -1.71 -13.34
CA LEU A 78 -1.41 -2.75 -12.47
C LEU A 78 -2.39 -3.02 -11.33
N TYR A 79 -2.66 -4.29 -11.07
CA TYR A 79 -3.54 -4.71 -9.99
C TYR A 79 -2.82 -5.72 -9.11
N PHE A 80 -3.09 -5.63 -7.82
CA PHE A 80 -2.75 -6.65 -6.82
C PHE A 80 -4.06 -7.27 -6.35
N ASN A 81 -4.29 -8.55 -6.68
CA ASN A 81 -5.62 -9.15 -6.59
C ASN A 81 -6.63 -8.32 -7.40
N ASP A 82 -7.66 -7.78 -6.76
CA ASP A 82 -8.67 -6.89 -7.33
C ASP A 82 -8.40 -5.39 -7.09
N GLN A 83 -7.29 -5.05 -6.39
CA GLN A 83 -6.98 -3.66 -6.04
C GLN A 83 -6.02 -3.03 -7.04
N LYS A 84 -6.42 -1.88 -7.61
CA LYS A 84 -5.60 -1.14 -8.58
C LYS A 84 -4.49 -0.36 -7.89
N ALA A 85 -3.26 -0.55 -8.34
CA ALA A 85 -2.11 0.24 -7.91
C ALA A 85 -2.03 1.58 -8.66
N ILE A 86 -1.45 2.58 -8.01
CA ILE A 86 -1.18 3.88 -8.61
C ILE A 86 0.20 3.83 -9.26
N LEU A 87 0.23 3.96 -10.59
CA LEU A 87 1.48 3.98 -11.35
C LEU A 87 2.02 5.41 -11.45
N ASN A 88 3.31 5.58 -11.16
CA ASN A 88 4.04 6.81 -11.43
C ASN A 88 5.05 6.54 -12.55
N THR A 89 4.86 7.19 -13.70
CA THR A 89 5.68 6.98 -14.89
C THR A 89 7.16 7.29 -14.69
N SER A 90 7.51 8.16 -13.72
CA SER A 90 8.89 8.46 -13.36
C SER A 90 9.64 7.27 -12.74
N TYR A 91 8.91 6.27 -12.24
CA TYR A 91 9.47 5.06 -11.64
C TYR A 91 9.30 3.82 -12.51
N ILE A 92 9.02 4.03 -13.81
CA ILE A 92 8.84 2.95 -14.77
C ILE A 92 9.91 3.05 -15.85
N THR A 93 10.73 2.02 -15.92
CA THR A 93 11.67 1.78 -17.03
C THR A 93 11.21 0.56 -17.84
N ASP A 94 11.92 0.20 -18.86
CA ASP A 94 11.61 -1.01 -19.63
C ASP A 94 11.87 -2.29 -18.83
N HIS A 95 12.80 -2.23 -17.87
CA HIS A 95 13.22 -3.39 -17.07
C HIS A 95 12.79 -3.35 -15.61
N THR A 96 12.36 -2.21 -15.08
CA THR A 96 11.96 -2.04 -13.68
C THR A 96 10.72 -1.17 -13.55
N LEU A 97 9.86 -1.52 -12.61
CA LEU A 97 8.68 -0.74 -12.24
C LEU A 97 8.59 -0.72 -10.71
N MET A 98 8.73 0.46 -10.11
CA MET A 98 8.52 0.63 -8.67
C MET A 98 7.09 1.07 -8.41
N VAL A 99 6.46 0.45 -7.43
CA VAL A 99 5.05 0.69 -7.10
C VAL A 99 4.77 0.35 -5.65
N ASP A 100 3.82 1.06 -5.06
CA ASP A 100 3.28 0.72 -3.75
C ASP A 100 2.19 -0.33 -3.88
N VAL A 101 2.26 -1.36 -3.05
CA VAL A 101 1.15 -2.31 -2.87
C VAL A 101 -0.05 -1.54 -2.32
N PRO A 102 -1.25 -1.66 -2.91
CA PRO A 102 -2.43 -0.93 -2.46
C PRO A 102 -2.70 -1.06 -0.96
N LYS A 103 -3.27 -0.01 -0.37
CA LYS A 103 -3.63 0.04 1.05
C LYS A 103 -5.02 -0.54 1.33
N GLU A 104 -5.82 -0.67 0.30
CA GLU A 104 -7.15 -1.25 0.36
C GLU A 104 -7.05 -2.77 0.49
N ILE A 105 -7.86 -3.31 1.40
CA ILE A 105 -7.94 -4.75 1.59
C ILE A 105 -8.63 -5.35 0.37
N PRO A 106 -8.05 -6.39 -0.27
CA PRO A 106 -8.68 -7.01 -1.42
C PRO A 106 -10.03 -7.64 -1.04
N SER A 107 -11.03 -7.47 -1.91
CA SER A 107 -12.32 -8.14 -1.78
C SER A 107 -12.29 -9.54 -2.39
N VAL A 108 -11.43 -9.73 -3.39
CA VAL A 108 -11.18 -11.02 -4.03
C VAL A 108 -9.68 -11.31 -3.97
N VAL A 109 -9.30 -12.37 -3.29
CA VAL A 109 -7.90 -12.78 -3.13
C VAL A 109 -7.57 -13.83 -4.20
N THR A 110 -6.66 -13.48 -5.10
CA THR A 110 -6.18 -14.36 -6.18
C THR A 110 -4.70 -14.73 -6.01
N ASP A 111 -4.01 -14.06 -5.06
CA ASP A 111 -2.56 -14.16 -4.85
C ASP A 111 -1.75 -13.85 -6.13
N LYS A 112 -2.21 -12.83 -6.91
CA LYS A 112 -1.58 -12.45 -8.19
C LYS A 112 -1.43 -10.94 -8.36
N ILE A 113 -0.39 -10.58 -9.12
CA ILE A 113 -0.26 -9.28 -9.78
C ILE A 113 -0.80 -9.43 -11.21
N TYR A 114 -1.60 -8.46 -11.66
CA TYR A 114 -2.08 -8.39 -13.04
C TYR A 114 -1.55 -7.13 -13.69
N MET A 115 -0.81 -7.29 -14.78
CA MET A 115 -0.32 -6.21 -15.63
C MET A 115 -1.22 -6.12 -16.86
N VAL A 116 -1.84 -4.96 -17.07
CA VAL A 116 -2.76 -4.72 -18.19
C VAL A 116 -2.13 -3.72 -19.13
N THR A 117 -2.06 -4.05 -20.42
CA THR A 117 -1.56 -3.18 -21.49
C THR A 117 -2.66 -2.24 -22.02
N LYS A 118 -2.29 -1.25 -22.84
CA LYS A 118 -3.28 -0.42 -23.56
C LYS A 118 -4.17 -1.23 -24.50
N ALA A 119 -3.66 -2.34 -25.04
CA ALA A 119 -4.44 -3.28 -25.87
C ALA A 119 -5.38 -4.16 -25.05
N LYS A 120 -5.37 -4.00 -23.72
CA LYS A 120 -6.12 -4.80 -22.74
C LYS A 120 -5.69 -6.26 -22.64
N ASP A 121 -4.48 -6.57 -23.09
CA ASP A 121 -3.87 -7.84 -22.75
C ASP A 121 -3.54 -7.85 -21.25
N THR A 122 -3.87 -8.96 -20.58
CA THR A 122 -3.58 -9.14 -19.17
C THR A 122 -2.52 -10.22 -19.00
N ILE A 123 -1.49 -9.92 -18.22
CA ILE A 123 -0.42 -10.83 -17.83
C ILE A 123 -0.46 -10.96 -16.33
N ASP A 124 -0.47 -12.17 -15.81
CA ASP A 124 -0.48 -12.44 -14.39
C ASP A 124 0.87 -12.97 -13.88
N TYR A 125 1.11 -12.76 -12.57
CA TYR A 125 2.28 -13.24 -11.86
C TYR A 125 1.89 -13.57 -10.43
N ASP A 126 2.33 -14.73 -9.91
CA ASP A 126 2.02 -15.18 -8.56
C ASP A 126 2.70 -14.30 -7.50
N PHE A 127 1.90 -13.64 -6.67
CA PHE A 127 2.39 -12.73 -5.63
C PHE A 127 1.35 -12.51 -4.54
N LYS A 128 1.75 -12.64 -3.28
CA LYS A 128 0.85 -12.50 -2.14
C LYS A 128 0.82 -11.08 -1.58
N VAL A 129 -0.38 -10.51 -1.46
CA VAL A 129 -0.58 -9.31 -0.64
C VAL A 129 -0.77 -9.73 0.81
N LEU A 130 0.17 -9.34 1.67
CA LEU A 130 0.13 -9.63 3.09
C LEU A 130 -0.66 -8.54 3.81
N VAL A 131 -1.80 -8.93 4.38
CA VAL A 131 -2.62 -8.05 5.22
C VAL A 131 -2.16 -8.23 6.67
N PRO A 132 -1.90 -7.14 7.42
CA PRO A 132 -1.53 -7.26 8.83
C PRO A 132 -2.63 -7.90 9.68
N ALA A 133 -2.22 -8.55 10.76
CA ALA A 133 -3.16 -8.99 11.78
C ALA A 133 -3.86 -7.78 12.43
N PRO A 134 -5.05 -7.95 13.03
CA PRO A 134 -5.75 -6.88 13.72
C PRO A 134 -4.86 -6.17 14.74
N THR A 135 -4.93 -4.84 14.79
CA THR A 135 -4.34 -4.05 15.87
C THR A 135 -5.44 -3.51 16.76
N VAL A 136 -5.27 -3.62 18.09
CA VAL A 136 -6.27 -3.17 19.07
C VAL A 136 -5.63 -2.06 19.91
N ASN A 137 -5.97 -0.81 19.56
CA ASN A 137 -5.29 0.37 20.09
C ASN A 137 -5.94 0.89 21.38
N SER A 138 -7.27 0.94 21.44
CA SER A 138 -8.04 1.43 22.59
C SER A 138 -9.42 0.78 22.69
N ILE A 139 -10.10 1.01 23.80
CA ILE A 139 -11.48 0.63 24.08
C ILE A 139 -12.24 1.85 24.60
N SER A 140 -13.52 1.93 24.34
CA SER A 140 -14.38 3.04 24.78
C SER A 140 -14.37 3.24 26.31
N CYS A 141 -14.26 2.16 27.09
CA CYS A 141 -14.13 2.21 28.55
C CYS A 141 -13.39 0.97 29.06
N GLU A 142 -12.23 1.16 29.69
CA GLU A 142 -11.44 0.07 30.27
C GLU A 142 -12.07 -0.51 31.57
N PHE A 143 -12.98 0.26 32.18
CA PHE A 143 -13.70 -0.09 33.43
C PHE A 143 -15.19 -0.32 33.18
N ALA A 144 -15.57 -0.70 31.98
CA ALA A 144 -16.96 -0.96 31.64
C ALA A 144 -17.54 -2.09 32.48
N LYS A 145 -18.81 -1.95 32.84
CA LYS A 145 -19.52 -3.02 33.58
C LYS A 145 -19.86 -4.17 32.64
N PRO A 146 -19.80 -5.44 33.11
CA PRO A 146 -20.35 -6.57 32.38
C PRO A 146 -21.78 -6.30 31.89
N GLY A 147 -22.11 -6.78 30.69
CA GLY A 147 -23.40 -6.55 30.04
C GLY A 147 -23.51 -5.18 29.32
N SER A 148 -22.57 -4.25 29.50
CA SER A 148 -22.57 -3.01 28.73
C SER A 148 -21.92 -3.16 27.35
N GLU A 149 -22.34 -2.31 26.41
CA GLU A 149 -21.71 -2.23 25.11
C GLU A 149 -20.40 -1.47 25.20
N VAL A 150 -19.35 -2.03 24.59
CA VAL A 150 -18.03 -1.42 24.46
C VAL A 150 -17.58 -1.48 23.01
N THR A 151 -16.72 -0.53 22.63
CA THR A 151 -16.17 -0.46 21.28
C THR A 151 -14.65 -0.51 21.34
N LEU A 152 -14.03 -1.49 20.66
CA LEU A 152 -12.60 -1.51 20.38
C LEU A 152 -12.31 -0.62 19.19
N ILE A 153 -11.22 0.13 19.27
CA ILE A 153 -10.70 0.96 18.18
C ILE A 153 -9.31 0.42 17.80
N GLY A 154 -9.09 0.27 16.50
CA GLY A 154 -7.86 -0.29 15.97
C GLY A 154 -7.84 -0.28 14.46
N ASP A 155 -7.17 -1.29 13.86
CA ASP A 155 -7.10 -1.44 12.42
C ASP A 155 -7.17 -2.92 12.03
N TYR A 156 -7.52 -3.19 10.76
CA TYR A 156 -7.58 -4.53 10.17
C TYR A 156 -8.58 -5.48 10.85
N PHE A 157 -9.69 -4.96 11.34
CA PHE A 157 -10.80 -5.76 11.81
C PHE A 157 -11.61 -6.28 10.61
N ILE A 158 -11.21 -7.47 10.13
CA ILE A 158 -11.79 -8.08 8.94
C ILE A 158 -12.68 -9.23 9.37
N ASP A 159 -13.95 -9.11 9.03
CA ASP A 159 -14.94 -10.17 9.20
C ASP A 159 -15.11 -10.91 7.87
N ASP A 160 -14.47 -12.08 7.77
CA ASP A 160 -14.55 -12.91 6.58
C ASP A 160 -15.70 -13.93 6.73
N PRO A 161 -16.55 -14.12 5.72
CA PRO A 161 -17.69 -15.05 5.82
C PRO A 161 -17.31 -16.50 6.14
N ASN A 162 -16.09 -16.94 5.75
CA ASN A 162 -15.61 -18.30 6.01
C ASN A 162 -14.80 -18.40 7.31
N VAL A 163 -14.20 -17.29 7.76
CA VAL A 163 -13.41 -17.20 8.99
C VAL A 163 -13.81 -15.93 9.73
N PRO A 164 -14.97 -15.95 10.43
CA PRO A 164 -15.50 -14.79 11.12
C PRO A 164 -14.51 -14.20 12.13
N LEU A 165 -14.58 -12.88 12.30
CA LEU A 165 -13.82 -12.19 13.34
C LEU A 165 -14.30 -12.64 14.72
N THR A 166 -13.37 -13.00 15.59
CA THR A 166 -13.65 -13.40 16.97
C THR A 166 -12.90 -12.52 17.97
N ILE A 167 -13.54 -12.27 19.11
CA ILE A 167 -12.96 -11.52 20.23
C ILE A 167 -12.89 -12.43 21.44
N THR A 168 -11.73 -12.46 22.07
CA THR A 168 -11.49 -13.28 23.26
C THR A 168 -10.94 -12.39 24.38
N MET A 169 -11.63 -12.36 25.51
CA MET A 169 -11.16 -11.71 26.74
C MET A 169 -10.08 -12.57 27.42
N ALA A 170 -9.45 -12.04 28.45
CA ALA A 170 -8.54 -12.83 29.29
C ALA A 170 -9.21 -14.13 29.78
N GLY A 171 -8.41 -15.15 30.11
CA GLY A 171 -8.94 -16.45 30.52
C GLY A 171 -9.72 -17.22 29.46
N ASN A 172 -9.54 -16.86 28.17
CA ASN A 172 -10.20 -17.47 27.02
C ASN A 172 -11.73 -17.33 27.03
N VAL A 173 -12.26 -16.26 27.62
CA VAL A 173 -13.70 -15.96 27.58
C VAL A 173 -14.05 -15.37 26.22
N GLU A 174 -14.83 -16.07 25.43
CA GLU A 174 -15.27 -15.61 24.11
C GLU A 174 -16.39 -14.58 24.22
N VAL A 175 -16.33 -13.57 23.33
CA VAL A 175 -17.39 -12.60 23.12
C VAL A 175 -18.38 -13.17 22.10
N THR A 176 -19.59 -13.45 22.52
CA THR A 176 -20.64 -14.06 21.67
C THR A 176 -21.57 -13.05 21.03
N ASN A 177 -21.63 -11.82 21.55
CA ASN A 177 -22.55 -10.79 21.07
C ASN A 177 -21.76 -9.59 20.52
N ILE A 178 -21.34 -9.70 19.26
CA ILE A 178 -20.73 -8.59 18.49
C ILE A 178 -21.86 -7.85 17.80
N THR A 179 -21.98 -6.54 18.04
CA THR A 179 -23.10 -5.71 17.58
C THR A 179 -22.77 -4.96 16.30
N ASN A 180 -21.50 -4.61 16.09
CA ASN A 180 -21.06 -3.93 14.86
C ASN A 180 -19.58 -4.21 14.57
N ILE A 181 -19.24 -4.38 13.28
CA ILE A 181 -17.86 -4.55 12.82
C ILE A 181 -17.61 -3.57 11.68
N THR A 182 -16.56 -2.77 11.82
CA THR A 182 -15.96 -1.98 10.75
C THR A 182 -14.47 -2.27 10.68
N LYS A 183 -13.77 -1.81 9.65
CA LYS A 183 -12.31 -2.03 9.51
C LYS A 183 -11.48 -1.44 10.65
N THR A 184 -12.03 -0.44 11.37
CA THR A 184 -11.31 0.32 12.42
C THR A 184 -11.99 0.29 13.78
N ALA A 185 -13.19 -0.28 13.90
CA ALA A 185 -13.92 -0.37 15.15
C ALA A 185 -14.76 -1.64 15.22
N VAL A 186 -14.83 -2.25 16.41
CA VAL A 186 -15.69 -3.38 16.69
C VAL A 186 -16.43 -3.13 18.00
N SER A 187 -17.76 -3.15 17.95
CA SER A 187 -18.64 -3.00 19.14
C SER A 187 -19.21 -4.35 19.55
N PHE A 188 -19.26 -4.58 20.84
CA PHE A 188 -19.80 -5.82 21.40
C PHE A 188 -20.31 -5.62 22.82
N ILE A 189 -21.16 -6.55 23.27
CA ILE A 189 -21.61 -6.61 24.66
C ILE A 189 -20.58 -7.36 25.49
N LEU A 190 -20.10 -6.71 26.54
CA LEU A 190 -19.10 -7.27 27.44
C LEU A 190 -19.67 -8.50 28.18
N PRO A 191 -19.04 -9.68 28.10
CA PRO A 191 -19.53 -10.87 28.81
C PRO A 191 -19.64 -10.67 30.30
N ASP A 192 -20.66 -11.29 30.92
CA ASP A 192 -20.90 -11.22 32.39
C ASP A 192 -19.74 -11.79 33.22
N ASN A 193 -19.02 -12.75 32.64
CA ASN A 193 -17.87 -13.41 33.27
C ASN A 193 -16.52 -12.87 32.75
N ALA A 194 -16.47 -11.71 32.06
CA ALA A 194 -15.25 -11.16 31.56
C ALA A 194 -14.24 -10.84 32.67
N PRO A 195 -13.06 -11.48 32.70
CA PRO A 195 -12.05 -11.18 33.71
C PRO A 195 -11.16 -10.00 33.24
N ALA A 196 -10.52 -9.36 34.20
CA ALA A 196 -9.53 -8.34 33.93
C ALA A 196 -8.36 -8.90 33.11
N GLY A 197 -7.91 -8.15 32.12
CA GLY A 197 -6.77 -8.54 31.29
C GLY A 197 -6.77 -7.96 29.89
N TYR A 198 -5.98 -8.55 29.03
CA TYR A 198 -5.87 -8.13 27.64
C TYR A 198 -6.97 -8.78 26.80
N ILE A 199 -7.32 -8.10 25.72
CA ILE A 199 -8.32 -8.54 24.75
C ILE A 199 -7.59 -8.98 23.48
N ASN A 200 -7.94 -10.14 22.94
CA ASN A 200 -7.44 -10.62 21.67
C ASN A 200 -8.55 -10.54 20.62
N VAL A 201 -8.19 -10.07 19.43
CA VAL A 201 -9.06 -10.06 18.26
C VAL A 201 -8.42 -10.91 17.19
N LYS A 202 -9.12 -11.92 16.71
CA LYS A 202 -8.64 -12.82 15.66
C LYS A 202 -9.47 -12.62 14.39
N SER A 203 -8.79 -12.43 13.28
CA SER A 203 -9.34 -12.43 11.92
C SER A 203 -8.70 -13.54 11.09
N ILE A 204 -9.10 -13.67 9.83
CA ILE A 204 -8.46 -14.55 8.84
C ILE A 204 -6.95 -14.25 8.68
N TYR A 205 -6.51 -13.01 8.95
CA TYR A 205 -5.12 -12.58 8.79
C TYR A 205 -4.26 -12.71 10.05
N GLY A 206 -4.82 -13.24 11.13
CA GLY A 206 -4.09 -13.48 12.37
C GLY A 206 -4.77 -12.94 13.60
N THR A 207 -4.03 -12.90 14.72
CA THR A 207 -4.54 -12.46 16.03
C THR A 207 -3.77 -11.23 16.50
N GLY A 208 -4.52 -10.19 16.86
CA GLY A 208 -4.02 -9.00 17.53
C GLY A 208 -4.38 -8.99 19.00
N ARG A 209 -3.48 -8.46 19.84
CA ARG A 209 -3.70 -8.29 21.28
C ARG A 209 -3.79 -6.81 21.60
N SER A 210 -4.70 -6.44 22.52
CA SER A 210 -4.86 -5.05 22.97
C SER A 210 -3.59 -4.50 23.60
N LYS A 211 -3.33 -3.22 23.37
CA LYS A 211 -2.23 -2.44 23.99
C LYS A 211 -2.56 -1.98 25.40
N PHE A 212 -3.82 -2.10 25.81
CA PHE A 212 -4.40 -1.74 27.10
C PHE A 212 -4.95 -2.98 27.79
N ARG A 213 -5.35 -2.84 29.05
CA ARG A 213 -6.04 -3.90 29.82
C ARG A 213 -7.46 -3.47 30.11
N TYR A 214 -8.38 -4.40 30.04
CA TYR A 214 -9.70 -4.27 30.64
C TYR A 214 -9.61 -4.58 32.13
N TYR A 215 -10.33 -3.83 32.97
CA TYR A 215 -10.38 -3.97 34.42
C TYR A 215 -11.77 -4.38 34.82
N ASP A 216 -11.87 -5.55 35.46
CA ASP A 216 -13.12 -6.04 36.04
C ASP A 216 -13.47 -5.23 37.31
N THR A 217 -14.63 -4.59 37.28
CA THR A 217 -15.08 -3.69 38.36
C THR A 217 -15.97 -4.38 39.40
N ARG A 218 -16.28 -5.67 39.22
CA ARG A 218 -17.21 -6.38 40.11
C ARG A 218 -16.75 -6.48 41.56
N ASN A 219 -15.44 -6.47 41.80
CA ASN A 219 -14.84 -6.63 43.14
C ASN A 219 -14.13 -5.37 43.63
N ILE A 220 -14.40 -4.20 43.04
CA ILE A 220 -13.87 -2.93 43.55
C ILE A 220 -14.80 -2.50 44.69
N LEU A 221 -14.43 -2.83 45.93
CA LEU A 221 -14.99 -2.21 47.13
C LEU A 221 -14.37 -0.82 47.25
N PHE A 222 -15.19 0.22 47.07
CA PHE A 222 -14.80 1.57 47.44
C PHE A 222 -14.94 1.66 48.97
N ASP A 223 -13.81 1.71 49.69
CA ASP A 223 -13.76 2.10 51.09
C ASP A 223 -13.99 3.60 51.24
#